data_8f81ccea503cd360b6df41d1e8303b2f
#
_entry.id   8f81ccea503cd360b6df41d1e8303b2f
#
_cell.length_a   1.000
_cell.length_b   1.000
_cell.length_c   1.000
_cell.angle_alpha   90.00
_cell.angle_beta   90.00
_cell.angle_gamma   90.00
#
_symmetry.space_group_name_H-M   'P 1'
#
loop_
_entity.id
_entity.type
_entity.pdbx_description
1 polymer ?
#
loop_
_entity_poly.entity_id
_entity_poly.type
_entity_poly.pdbx_seq_one_letter_code
_entity_poly.pdbx_strand_id
1 'polypeptide(L)'
;MSTDRQLRAVNFTTSAGAQRLNIANPRPYTDLTSETLTARPGDRVTVRFDYGNNGATWMHGYLFLDRNTDGNFTTEGDLLAYSYYQGQDMTGRPIAANLQGYGSALNPPTFHLPADLAPGRYRVRFKVDWDNIDPAGALGSENNVKGKNGILANRGAIVDTWLEVKGKAYAESRLSLDTRHANIYGVDGALPLTVASDEPLVLKVETPDAGYEMTRFAVRYGKNLDGGSTENGVQQWTEQDLTPAADGTVTLPASVMQGDVRVIAHYEPGKNAKYIPGFVDEFDNPDSSQPNDKVWSRTVRRNPTWARFHSNSPLTVFVQNGELVCRAMATPDSLKAKGEDKEFITGGVRTEGRYTFRYGRAEARIFTTPHSGNFPAFWMMPAKSKKGWPHEGEIDIWEQINNENNAYHTLHSNWTFNLKHKNDPMSHFVKGGLDYSRYHTFAVEWTPTTITWSVDGKVTGTAVKSTDSDALANGQWPYTEPFYLILNQSVGDGSWAAKPDLNFVYETRFDWVRVYQTREQNPLVGIDAVKTDERAQTAGATAGEIHHSMVKKAETYELSGRKAKKDAAGVLIRDGRKVIVGQ
;
A
#
# COMPACT_ATOMS: atom_id res chain seq x y z
N MET A 1 -19.63 0.43 42.57
CA MET A 1 -18.32 0.92 42.09
C MET A 1 -18.56 1.69 40.81
N SER A 2 -17.94 2.84 40.65
CA SER A 2 -18.07 3.62 39.42
C SER A 2 -17.46 2.86 38.25
N THR A 3 -18.15 2.90 37.10
CA THR A 3 -17.74 2.20 35.87
C THR A 3 -16.95 3.10 34.90
N ASP A 4 -16.38 4.20 35.43
CA ASP A 4 -15.93 5.30 34.57
C ASP A 4 -14.68 4.99 33.73
N ARG A 5 -13.73 4.21 34.27
CA ARG A 5 -12.48 3.84 33.57
C ARG A 5 -12.27 2.34 33.60
N GLN A 6 -13.24 1.59 33.04
CA GLN A 6 -13.19 0.14 33.04
C GLN A 6 -12.98 -0.42 31.63
N LEU A 7 -12.15 -1.45 31.57
CA LEU A 7 -11.97 -2.24 30.36
C LEU A 7 -13.03 -3.32 30.25
N ARG A 8 -13.71 -3.41 29.10
CA ARG A 8 -14.61 -4.51 28.74
C ARG A 8 -13.98 -5.52 27.81
N ALA A 9 -13.01 -5.08 27.02
CA ALA A 9 -12.18 -5.96 26.24
C ALA A 9 -10.87 -5.27 25.85
N VAL A 10 -9.89 -6.09 25.49
CA VAL A 10 -8.65 -5.69 24.85
C VAL A 10 -8.56 -6.40 23.50
N ASN A 11 -8.46 -5.64 22.43
CA ASN A 11 -8.14 -6.15 21.10
C ASN A 11 -6.64 -6.00 20.89
N PHE A 12 -5.97 -7.12 20.71
CA PHE A 12 -4.52 -7.22 20.53
C PHE A 12 -4.25 -7.75 19.13
N THR A 13 -3.65 -6.95 18.28
CA THR A 13 -3.43 -7.31 16.87
C THR A 13 -1.94 -7.35 16.57
N THR A 14 -1.50 -8.45 15.98
CA THR A 14 -0.13 -8.70 15.51
C THR A 14 -0.15 -9.07 14.03
N SER A 15 1.01 -9.40 13.47
CA SER A 15 1.12 -9.98 12.12
C SER A 15 0.34 -11.31 11.96
N ALA A 16 0.17 -12.06 13.06
CA ALA A 16 -0.59 -13.31 13.09
C ALA A 16 -2.12 -13.13 13.17
N GLY A 17 -2.61 -11.88 13.23
CA GLY A 17 -4.03 -11.57 13.28
C GLY A 17 -4.48 -10.92 14.58
N ALA A 18 -5.78 -10.69 14.69
CA ALA A 18 -6.41 -10.05 15.85
C ALA A 18 -6.84 -11.08 16.89
N GLN A 19 -6.53 -10.80 18.15
CA GLN A 19 -6.91 -11.58 19.32
C GLN A 19 -7.69 -10.68 20.27
N ARG A 20 -8.71 -11.19 20.92
CA ARG A 20 -9.59 -10.41 21.81
C ARG A 20 -9.70 -11.06 23.18
N LEU A 21 -9.37 -10.31 24.22
CA LEU A 21 -9.65 -10.63 25.60
C LEU A 21 -10.98 -10.00 26.01
N ASN A 22 -11.94 -10.80 26.43
CA ASN A 22 -13.24 -10.31 26.89
C ASN A 22 -13.25 -10.23 28.43
N ILE A 23 -13.69 -9.11 28.97
CA ILE A 23 -13.76 -8.85 30.42
C ILE A 23 -15.23 -8.78 30.81
N ALA A 24 -15.80 -9.94 31.13
CA ALA A 24 -17.24 -10.07 31.43
C ALA A 24 -17.64 -9.26 32.68
N ASN A 25 -16.79 -9.20 33.68
CA ASN A 25 -17.03 -8.49 34.94
C ASN A 25 -15.89 -7.50 35.23
N PRO A 26 -15.93 -6.30 34.65
CA PRO A 26 -14.89 -5.29 34.86
C PRO A 26 -14.70 -4.95 36.34
N ARG A 27 -13.45 -4.96 36.79
CA ARG A 27 -13.02 -4.60 38.15
C ARG A 27 -11.77 -3.73 38.07
N PRO A 28 -11.39 -3.05 39.16
CA PRO A 28 -10.11 -2.35 39.20
C PRO A 28 -8.90 -3.25 38.88
N TYR A 29 -8.97 -4.52 39.30
CA TYR A 29 -8.04 -5.55 38.90
C TYR A 29 -8.81 -6.79 38.38
N THR A 30 -8.42 -7.27 37.20
CA THR A 30 -8.97 -8.48 36.60
C THR A 30 -7.84 -9.42 36.21
N ASP A 31 -7.86 -10.60 36.78
CA ASP A 31 -6.92 -11.68 36.40
C ASP A 31 -7.54 -12.51 35.25
N LEU A 32 -6.92 -12.45 34.08
CA LEU A 32 -7.23 -13.25 32.90
C LEU A 32 -6.06 -14.20 32.55
N THR A 33 -5.30 -14.66 33.53
CA THR A 33 -4.17 -15.57 33.29
C THR A 33 -4.60 -16.97 32.86
N SER A 34 -5.91 -17.27 32.82
CA SER A 34 -6.46 -18.41 32.09
C SER A 34 -6.44 -18.24 30.57
N GLU A 35 -6.35 -17.01 30.09
CA GLU A 35 -6.25 -16.63 28.69
C GLU A 35 -4.78 -16.43 28.31
N THR A 36 -4.44 -16.58 27.04
CA THR A 36 -3.08 -16.36 26.54
C THR A 36 -3.13 -15.69 25.19
N LEU A 37 -2.49 -14.55 25.07
CA LEU A 37 -2.21 -13.91 23.78
C LEU A 37 -0.99 -14.56 23.16
N THR A 38 -0.87 -14.45 21.85
CA THR A 38 0.31 -14.94 21.11
C THR A 38 0.93 -13.84 20.29
N ALA A 39 2.24 -13.80 20.24
CA ALA A 39 3.01 -12.89 19.41
C ALA A 39 4.41 -13.47 19.14
N ARG A 40 5.22 -12.74 18.38
CA ARG A 40 6.61 -13.07 18.05
C ARG A 40 7.53 -11.92 18.39
N PRO A 41 8.82 -12.17 18.60
CA PRO A 41 9.79 -11.10 18.75
C PRO A 41 9.75 -10.18 17.52
N GLY A 42 9.76 -8.87 17.74
CA GLY A 42 9.71 -7.88 16.65
C GLY A 42 8.32 -7.59 16.10
N ASP A 43 7.29 -8.35 16.46
CA ASP A 43 5.93 -8.11 15.97
C ASP A 43 5.48 -6.67 16.17
N ARG A 44 4.87 -6.11 15.12
CA ARG A 44 4.15 -4.85 15.21
C ARG A 44 2.81 -5.09 15.90
N VAL A 45 2.65 -4.47 17.06
CA VAL A 45 1.49 -4.66 17.92
C VAL A 45 0.61 -3.42 17.93
N THR A 46 -0.68 -3.62 17.68
CA THR A 46 -1.71 -2.60 17.88
C THR A 46 -2.67 -3.06 18.97
N VAL A 47 -2.82 -2.22 19.99
CA VAL A 47 -3.77 -2.45 21.08
C VAL A 47 -4.94 -1.48 20.96
N ARG A 48 -6.17 -1.99 21.07
CA ARG A 48 -7.38 -1.18 21.14
C ARG A 48 -8.21 -1.63 22.33
N PHE A 49 -8.52 -0.70 23.18
CA PHE A 49 -9.34 -0.93 24.36
C PHE A 49 -10.84 -0.71 24.06
N ASP A 50 -11.67 -1.59 24.57
CA ASP A 50 -13.11 -1.44 24.61
C ASP A 50 -13.51 -0.94 26.00
N TYR A 51 -13.94 0.30 26.06
CA TYR A 51 -14.22 0.99 27.31
C TYR A 51 -15.69 0.89 27.71
N GLY A 52 -15.95 0.75 29.01
CA GLY A 52 -17.29 0.59 29.54
C GLY A 52 -18.23 1.79 29.37
N ASN A 53 -17.69 2.97 29.14
CA ASN A 53 -18.44 4.23 29.00
C ASN A 53 -18.20 4.92 27.64
N ASN A 54 -17.84 4.15 26.62
CA ASN A 54 -17.55 4.63 25.26
C ASN A 54 -16.46 5.73 25.20
N GLY A 55 -15.52 5.73 26.15
CA GLY A 55 -14.45 6.69 26.19
C GLY A 55 -14.85 8.11 26.60
N ALA A 56 -16.00 8.28 27.26
CA ALA A 56 -16.47 9.58 27.71
C ALA A 56 -15.65 10.18 28.86
N THR A 57 -14.80 9.39 29.49
CA THR A 57 -14.00 9.78 30.63
C THR A 57 -12.51 9.87 30.25
N TRP A 58 -11.85 10.95 30.64
CA TRP A 58 -10.41 11.13 30.42
C TRP A 58 -9.62 9.99 31.03
N MET A 59 -8.79 9.31 30.18
CA MET A 59 -7.95 8.21 30.60
C MET A 59 -6.82 7.95 29.60
N HIS A 60 -5.74 7.35 30.12
CA HIS A 60 -4.62 6.83 29.35
C HIS A 60 -4.61 5.32 29.37
N GLY A 61 -4.20 4.73 28.26
CA GLY A 61 -3.99 3.29 28.15
C GLY A 61 -2.50 2.95 28.13
N TYR A 62 -2.14 1.89 28.85
CA TYR A 62 -0.75 1.43 29.03
C TYR A 62 -0.67 -0.05 28.72
N LEU A 63 0.48 -0.49 28.24
CA LEU A 63 0.85 -1.89 28.10
C LEU A 63 2.23 -2.15 28.70
N PHE A 64 2.29 -3.11 29.58
CA PHE A 64 3.52 -3.58 30.22
C PHE A 64 3.76 -5.06 29.88
N LEU A 65 5.02 -5.44 29.77
CA LEU A 65 5.49 -6.79 29.62
C LEU A 65 6.53 -7.07 30.70
N ASP A 66 6.31 -8.07 31.54
CA ASP A 66 7.28 -8.56 32.52
C ASP A 66 8.41 -9.28 31.77
N ARG A 67 9.39 -8.51 31.31
CA ARG A 67 10.48 -9.02 30.44
C ARG A 67 11.49 -9.88 31.17
N ASN A 68 11.75 -9.58 32.42
CA ASN A 68 12.71 -10.31 33.26
C ASN A 68 12.08 -11.46 34.04
N THR A 69 10.76 -11.64 33.92
CA THR A 69 9.97 -12.70 34.58
C THR A 69 10.08 -12.70 36.12
N ASP A 70 10.24 -11.48 36.72
CA ASP A 70 10.32 -11.32 38.17
C ASP A 70 8.95 -11.22 38.86
N GLY A 71 7.88 -11.20 38.06
CA GLY A 71 6.50 -11.16 38.54
C GLY A 71 5.97 -9.76 38.83
N ASN A 72 6.73 -8.70 38.55
CA ASN A 72 6.29 -7.32 38.69
C ASN A 72 6.34 -6.57 37.35
N PHE A 73 5.92 -5.28 37.34
CA PHE A 73 5.86 -4.45 36.15
C PHE A 73 6.49 -3.05 36.42
N THR A 74 7.47 -3.01 37.30
CA THR A 74 8.12 -1.77 37.73
C THR A 74 9.56 -1.68 37.29
N THR A 75 10.08 -2.72 36.64
CA THR A 75 11.45 -2.77 36.13
C THR A 75 11.58 -1.91 34.88
N GLU A 76 12.73 -1.31 34.69
CA GLU A 76 13.03 -0.51 33.51
C GLU A 76 12.88 -1.37 32.24
N GLY A 77 12.09 -0.89 31.28
CA GLY A 77 11.81 -1.58 30.03
C GLY A 77 10.55 -2.45 30.02
N ASP A 78 9.85 -2.62 31.14
CA ASP A 78 8.58 -3.34 31.19
C ASP A 78 7.45 -2.54 30.53
N LEU A 79 7.45 -1.22 30.64
CA LEU A 79 6.48 -0.37 29.93
C LEU A 79 6.81 -0.28 28.45
N LEU A 80 6.02 -0.96 27.61
CA LEU A 80 6.25 -1.03 26.17
C LEU A 80 5.54 0.11 25.40
N ALA A 81 4.32 0.48 25.82
CA ALA A 81 3.56 1.52 25.14
C ALA A 81 2.54 2.17 26.07
N TYR A 82 2.30 3.47 25.88
CA TYR A 82 1.22 4.18 26.55
C TYR A 82 0.71 5.34 25.70
N SER A 83 -0.55 5.72 25.90
CA SER A 83 -1.13 6.89 25.25
C SER A 83 -0.77 8.16 26.00
N TYR A 84 -0.63 9.28 25.24
CA TYR A 84 -0.37 10.58 25.83
C TYR A 84 -0.96 11.72 24.99
N TYR A 85 -1.74 12.59 25.62
CA TYR A 85 -2.45 13.65 24.91
C TYR A 85 -1.76 15.02 24.91
N GLN A 86 -0.73 15.23 25.75
CA GLN A 86 -0.03 16.53 25.85
C GLN A 86 1.16 16.65 24.88
N GLY A 87 1.33 15.75 23.95
CA GLY A 87 2.36 15.83 22.95
C GLY A 87 3.79 15.52 23.40
N GLN A 88 3.96 14.93 24.57
CA GLN A 88 5.26 14.54 25.13
C GLN A 88 5.26 13.09 25.58
N ASP A 89 6.42 12.45 25.54
CA ASP A 89 6.62 11.12 26.13
C ASP A 89 6.87 11.21 27.63
N MET A 90 7.06 10.06 28.28
CA MET A 90 7.34 9.96 29.71
C MET A 90 8.62 10.67 30.15
N THR A 91 9.52 11.01 29.22
CA THR A 91 10.78 11.73 29.47
C THR A 91 10.66 13.22 29.20
N GLY A 92 9.47 13.71 28.81
CA GLY A 92 9.22 15.10 28.44
C GLY A 92 9.62 15.45 27.01
N ARG A 93 9.96 14.46 26.17
CA ARG A 93 10.28 14.68 24.76
C ARG A 93 9.02 14.79 23.92
N PRO A 94 9.00 15.65 22.89
CA PRO A 94 7.88 15.72 21.96
C PRO A 94 7.63 14.38 21.29
N ILE A 95 6.36 13.94 21.25
CA ILE A 95 5.90 12.78 20.48
C ILE A 95 5.41 13.29 19.13
N ALA A 96 5.72 12.59 18.06
CA ALA A 96 5.20 12.90 16.73
C ALA A 96 3.67 12.99 16.74
N ALA A 97 3.11 13.97 16.05
CA ALA A 97 1.68 14.29 16.08
C ALA A 97 0.77 13.10 15.72
N ASN A 98 1.22 12.22 14.83
CA ASN A 98 0.51 10.98 14.44
C ASN A 98 0.48 9.90 15.53
N LEU A 99 1.32 10.01 16.57
CA LEU A 99 1.35 9.10 17.72
C LEU A 99 0.61 9.70 18.94
N GLN A 100 0.24 10.98 18.88
CA GLN A 100 -0.55 11.60 19.92
C GLN A 100 -2.00 11.14 19.82
N GLY A 101 -2.58 10.78 20.94
CA GLY A 101 -4.02 10.54 21.01
C GLY A 101 -4.74 11.82 21.39
N TYR A 102 -5.92 12.02 20.82
CA TYR A 102 -6.83 13.11 21.18
C TYR A 102 -8.15 12.53 21.63
N GLY A 103 -8.73 13.13 22.65
CA GLY A 103 -10.01 12.72 23.19
C GLY A 103 -9.94 12.31 24.65
N SER A 104 -11.06 11.81 25.17
CA SER A 104 -11.19 11.48 26.59
C SER A 104 -10.73 10.07 26.96
N ALA A 105 -10.58 9.19 25.97
CA ALA A 105 -10.11 7.82 26.14
C ALA A 105 -9.10 7.46 25.05
N LEU A 106 -7.88 7.16 25.46
CA LEU A 106 -6.75 7.02 24.57
C LEU A 106 -6.20 5.59 24.58
N ASN A 107 -5.99 5.03 23.39
CA ASN A 107 -5.29 3.76 23.23
C ASN A 107 -3.77 3.98 23.20
N PRO A 108 -2.95 3.00 23.63
CA PRO A 108 -1.52 3.04 23.38
C PRO A 108 -1.23 3.17 21.88
N PRO A 109 -0.14 3.88 21.49
CA PRO A 109 0.29 3.89 20.11
C PRO A 109 0.69 2.48 19.67
N THR A 110 0.67 2.21 18.37
CA THR A 110 1.25 1.00 17.82
C THR A 110 2.75 0.98 18.08
N PHE A 111 3.28 -0.18 18.48
CA PHE A 111 4.69 -0.37 18.84
C PHE A 111 5.20 -1.70 18.29
N HIS A 112 6.49 -1.95 18.43
CA HIS A 112 7.09 -3.25 18.14
C HIS A 112 7.47 -3.95 19.44
N LEU A 113 7.17 -5.24 19.53
CA LEU A 113 7.77 -6.08 20.59
C LEU A 113 9.29 -6.08 20.42
N PRO A 114 10.05 -6.17 21.54
CA PRO A 114 11.51 -6.29 21.45
C PRO A 114 11.91 -7.45 20.55
N ALA A 115 12.79 -7.19 19.58
CA ALA A 115 13.25 -8.22 18.64
C ALA A 115 14.16 -9.27 19.29
N ASP A 116 14.72 -8.96 20.44
CA ASP A 116 15.57 -9.82 21.27
C ASP A 116 14.78 -10.63 22.30
N LEU A 117 13.45 -10.52 22.32
CA LEU A 117 12.60 -11.23 23.26
C LEU A 117 12.68 -12.74 23.00
N ALA A 118 13.15 -13.50 23.97
CA ALA A 118 13.28 -14.95 23.84
C ALA A 118 11.91 -15.64 23.72
N PRO A 119 11.80 -16.77 23.02
CA PRO A 119 10.59 -17.58 23.06
C PRO A 119 10.27 -17.99 24.50
N GLY A 120 9.00 -17.85 24.89
CA GLY A 120 8.60 -18.13 26.25
C GLY A 120 7.26 -17.51 26.59
N ARG A 121 6.90 -17.61 27.85
CA ARG A 121 5.64 -17.13 28.38
C ARG A 121 5.88 -15.96 29.33
N TYR A 122 5.33 -14.79 28.99
CA TYR A 122 5.53 -13.54 29.72
C TYR A 122 4.20 -13.02 30.26
N ARG A 123 4.25 -12.43 31.45
CA ARG A 123 3.07 -11.71 31.97
C ARG A 123 2.91 -10.40 31.19
N VAL A 124 1.68 -10.12 30.80
CA VAL A 124 1.28 -8.85 30.16
C VAL A 124 0.26 -8.17 31.05
N ARG A 125 0.44 -6.88 31.23
CA ARG A 125 -0.49 -6.02 31.96
C ARG A 125 -1.02 -4.92 31.04
N PHE A 126 -2.32 -4.82 30.93
CA PHE A 126 -3.01 -3.69 30.36
C PHE A 126 -3.53 -2.81 31.50
N LYS A 127 -3.24 -1.53 31.45
CA LYS A 127 -3.66 -0.55 32.46
C LYS A 127 -4.43 0.58 31.80
N VAL A 128 -5.49 1.02 32.44
CA VAL A 128 -6.20 2.26 32.13
C VAL A 128 -6.22 3.12 33.39
N ASP A 129 -5.78 4.36 33.28
CA ASP A 129 -5.71 5.27 34.42
C ASP A 129 -6.17 6.67 34.02
N TRP A 130 -6.22 7.59 34.99
CA TRP A 130 -6.65 8.96 34.76
C TRP A 130 -5.66 9.73 33.87
N ASP A 131 -5.99 11.01 33.63
CA ASP A 131 -5.32 11.96 32.72
C ASP A 131 -3.87 12.33 33.09
N ASN A 132 -3.41 12.03 34.29
CA ASN A 132 -2.00 12.18 34.64
C ASN A 132 -1.22 10.94 34.20
N ILE A 133 -0.05 11.17 33.59
CA ILE A 133 0.84 10.08 33.27
C ILE A 133 1.28 9.40 34.55
N ASP A 134 1.04 8.11 34.62
CA ASP A 134 1.52 7.25 35.67
C ASP A 134 2.16 6.00 35.05
N PRO A 135 3.48 6.05 34.77
CA PRO A 135 4.18 4.96 34.10
C PRO A 135 4.41 3.73 35.00
N ALA A 136 4.04 3.80 36.29
CA ALA A 136 4.20 2.66 37.17
C ALA A 136 3.17 1.57 36.89
N GLY A 137 3.63 0.32 36.87
CA GLY A 137 2.81 -0.86 36.63
C GLY A 137 2.17 -1.45 37.87
N ALA A 138 2.51 -0.98 39.08
CA ALA A 138 2.01 -1.53 40.33
C ALA A 138 0.54 -1.18 40.61
N LEU A 139 -0.09 -1.90 41.51
CA LEU A 139 -1.37 -1.53 42.13
C LEU A 139 -1.12 -0.67 43.37
N GLY A 140 -2.00 0.28 43.62
CA GLY A 140 -1.96 1.06 44.85
C GLY A 140 -1.57 2.52 44.64
N SER A 141 -1.34 3.25 45.72
CA SER A 141 -1.04 4.67 45.70
C SER A 141 0.37 5.00 45.25
N GLU A 142 1.29 4.08 45.45
CA GLU A 142 2.71 4.21 45.09
C GLU A 142 2.95 4.22 43.58
N ASN A 143 2.02 3.78 42.78
CA ASN A 143 2.15 3.74 41.33
C ASN A 143 1.77 5.06 40.66
N ASN A 144 1.45 6.10 41.40
CA ASN A 144 1.12 7.41 40.85
C ASN A 144 2.38 8.31 40.83
N VAL A 145 2.79 8.72 39.64
CA VAL A 145 4.01 9.56 39.43
C VAL A 145 3.98 10.85 40.22
N LYS A 146 2.81 11.42 40.45
CA LYS A 146 2.63 12.64 41.21
C LYS A 146 2.35 12.40 42.70
N GLY A 147 2.39 11.15 43.14
CA GLY A 147 2.17 10.74 44.52
C GLY A 147 0.76 11.00 45.05
N LYS A 148 -0.24 11.08 44.17
CA LYS A 148 -1.59 11.47 44.55
C LYS A 148 -2.53 10.31 44.74
N ASN A 149 -2.72 9.49 43.73
CA ASN A 149 -3.79 8.48 43.73
C ASN A 149 -3.33 7.20 43.03
N GLY A 150 -3.60 6.07 43.61
CA GLY A 150 -3.44 4.79 42.92
C GLY A 150 -4.63 4.45 42.05
N ILE A 151 -4.55 3.33 41.33
CA ILE A 151 -5.55 2.89 40.36
C ILE A 151 -6.98 2.82 40.91
N LEU A 152 -7.12 2.46 42.21
CA LEU A 152 -8.42 2.39 42.87
C LEU A 152 -9.07 3.78 43.05
N ALA A 153 -8.28 4.76 43.49
CA ALA A 153 -8.76 6.12 43.69
C ALA A 153 -9.07 6.82 42.36
N ASN A 154 -8.29 6.54 41.33
CA ASN A 154 -8.49 7.03 39.95
C ASN A 154 -9.63 6.33 39.21
N ARG A 155 -10.21 5.27 39.80
CA ARG A 155 -11.25 4.45 39.18
C ARG A 155 -10.79 3.82 37.86
N GLY A 156 -9.51 3.54 37.75
CA GLY A 156 -8.89 2.87 36.62
C GLY A 156 -9.09 1.36 36.65
N ALA A 157 -8.46 0.68 35.72
CA ALA A 157 -8.49 -0.77 35.61
C ALA A 157 -7.13 -1.34 35.20
N ILE A 158 -6.81 -2.50 35.77
CA ILE A 158 -5.67 -3.33 35.39
C ILE A 158 -6.20 -4.70 34.98
N VAL A 159 -5.66 -5.22 33.89
CA VAL A 159 -5.96 -6.57 33.39
C VAL A 159 -4.63 -7.27 33.12
N ASP A 160 -4.42 -8.41 33.78
CA ASP A 160 -3.26 -9.26 33.59
C ASP A 160 -3.62 -10.51 32.79
N THR A 161 -2.77 -10.88 31.88
CA THR A 161 -2.85 -12.12 31.10
C THR A 161 -1.46 -12.64 30.77
N TRP A 162 -1.38 -13.67 29.95
CA TRP A 162 -0.12 -14.18 29.42
C TRP A 162 0.05 -13.78 27.95
N LEU A 163 1.30 -13.53 27.57
CA LEU A 163 1.77 -13.50 26.20
C LEU A 163 2.69 -14.70 25.97
N GLU A 164 2.30 -15.61 25.09
CA GLU A 164 3.18 -16.64 24.58
C GLU A 164 3.95 -16.10 23.37
N VAL A 165 5.23 -15.86 23.56
CA VAL A 165 6.14 -15.47 22.49
C VAL A 165 6.59 -16.75 21.80
N LYS A 166 6.12 -16.96 20.56
CA LYS A 166 6.40 -18.14 19.74
C LYS A 166 7.59 -17.93 18.82
N GLY A 167 8.38 -18.98 18.62
CA GLY A 167 9.48 -19.01 17.67
C GLY A 167 10.77 -18.35 18.17
N LYS A 168 11.89 -18.70 17.57
CA LYS A 168 13.16 -17.98 17.74
C LYS A 168 13.01 -16.59 17.11
N ALA A 169 13.83 -15.61 17.56
CA ALA A 169 14.08 -14.42 16.75
C ALA A 169 14.53 -14.91 15.36
N TYR A 170 13.66 -14.84 14.37
CA TYR A 170 13.98 -15.25 13.01
C TYR A 170 14.44 -14.01 12.24
N ALA A 171 15.35 -14.25 11.31
CA ALA A 171 15.60 -13.25 10.29
C ALA A 171 14.30 -13.10 9.47
N GLU A 172 13.69 -11.92 9.52
CA GLU A 172 12.57 -11.63 8.63
C GLU A 172 13.02 -11.79 7.18
N SER A 173 12.32 -12.62 6.44
CA SER A 173 12.54 -12.78 5.02
C SER A 173 11.79 -11.70 4.28
N ARG A 174 12.48 -10.94 3.45
CA ARG A 174 11.84 -9.93 2.59
C ARG A 174 10.96 -10.63 1.56
N LEU A 175 9.69 -10.23 1.47
CA LEU A 175 8.76 -10.73 0.45
C LEU A 175 8.70 -9.77 -0.73
N SER A 176 8.93 -10.30 -1.92
CA SER A 176 8.80 -9.57 -3.19
C SER A 176 7.92 -10.34 -4.17
N LEU A 177 7.42 -9.67 -5.19
CA LEU A 177 6.58 -10.23 -6.23
C LEU A 177 7.24 -10.05 -7.60
N ASP A 178 7.01 -11.03 -8.47
CA ASP A 178 7.26 -10.96 -9.92
C ASP A 178 5.96 -11.43 -10.58
N THR A 179 5.09 -10.48 -10.92
CA THR A 179 3.74 -10.80 -11.41
C THR A 179 3.54 -10.30 -12.84
N ARG A 180 2.88 -11.10 -13.66
CA ARG A 180 2.42 -10.70 -14.99
C ARG A 180 0.94 -11.03 -15.10
N HIS A 181 0.12 -10.00 -15.32
CA HIS A 181 -1.34 -10.13 -15.41
C HIS A 181 -1.97 -10.92 -14.26
N ALA A 182 -1.37 -10.82 -13.07
CA ALA A 182 -1.88 -11.40 -11.83
C ALA A 182 -1.63 -10.46 -10.66
N ASN A 183 -2.53 -10.50 -9.70
CA ASN A 183 -2.42 -9.83 -8.41
C ASN A 183 -2.26 -10.89 -7.33
N ILE A 184 -1.41 -10.64 -6.35
CA ILE A 184 -1.19 -11.52 -5.20
C ILE A 184 -1.60 -10.77 -3.94
N TYR A 185 -2.47 -11.36 -3.17
CA TYR A 185 -2.97 -10.82 -1.90
C TYR A 185 -2.72 -11.80 -0.77
N GLY A 186 -2.65 -11.29 0.47
CA GLY A 186 -2.89 -12.10 1.65
C GLY A 186 -4.38 -12.48 1.74
N VAL A 187 -4.72 -13.54 2.44
CA VAL A 187 -6.14 -13.94 2.62
C VAL A 187 -6.96 -12.84 3.30
N ASP A 188 -6.31 -11.98 4.09
CA ASP A 188 -6.94 -10.86 4.80
C ASP A 188 -6.85 -9.51 4.07
N GLY A 189 -6.13 -9.44 2.94
CA GLY A 189 -5.89 -8.22 2.17
C GLY A 189 -4.45 -8.07 1.70
N ALA A 190 -3.82 -6.91 1.96
CA ALA A 190 -2.46 -6.62 1.51
C ALA A 190 -1.41 -7.59 2.06
N LEU A 191 -0.40 -7.87 1.25
CA LEU A 191 0.73 -8.71 1.65
C LEU A 191 1.64 -7.98 2.65
N PRO A 192 2.24 -8.70 3.61
CA PRO A 192 3.33 -8.17 4.42
C PRO A 192 4.57 -7.90 3.54
N LEU A 193 5.41 -6.95 3.94
CA LEU A 193 6.72 -6.72 3.30
C LEU A 193 7.76 -7.77 3.70
N THR A 194 7.56 -8.36 4.86
CA THR A 194 8.42 -9.40 5.42
C THR A 194 7.58 -10.57 5.90
N VAL A 195 8.16 -11.75 5.90
CA VAL A 195 7.51 -13.01 6.31
C VAL A 195 8.37 -13.74 7.33
N ALA A 196 7.70 -14.44 8.22
CA ALA A 196 8.35 -15.27 9.23
C ALA A 196 8.87 -16.58 8.65
N SER A 197 10.05 -17.01 9.10
CA SER A 197 10.70 -18.23 8.57
C SER A 197 10.13 -19.56 9.08
N ASP A 198 9.24 -19.53 10.06
CA ASP A 198 8.72 -20.73 10.74
C ASP A 198 7.23 -20.97 10.55
N GLU A 199 6.53 -20.11 9.75
CA GLU A 199 5.11 -20.29 9.46
C GLU A 199 4.84 -20.31 7.94
N PRO A 200 3.87 -21.12 7.52
CA PRO A 200 3.41 -21.06 6.13
C PRO A 200 2.68 -19.73 5.87
N LEU A 201 2.83 -19.18 4.66
CA LEU A 201 2.11 -18.01 4.21
C LEU A 201 1.04 -18.42 3.22
N VAL A 202 -0.21 -18.09 3.51
CA VAL A 202 -1.34 -18.33 2.60
C VAL A 202 -1.59 -17.08 1.77
N LEU A 203 -1.59 -17.27 0.46
CA LEU A 203 -1.78 -16.23 -0.54
C LEU A 203 -3.03 -16.50 -1.37
N LYS A 204 -3.53 -15.44 -1.99
CA LYS A 204 -4.57 -15.52 -3.01
C LYS A 204 -4.10 -14.86 -4.30
N VAL A 205 -4.29 -15.57 -5.40
CA VAL A 205 -4.00 -15.10 -6.76
C VAL A 205 -5.29 -14.66 -7.41
N GLU A 206 -5.28 -13.51 -8.03
CA GLU A 206 -6.38 -12.98 -8.83
C GLU A 206 -5.86 -12.57 -10.22
N THR A 207 -6.58 -12.95 -11.25
CA THR A 207 -6.32 -12.55 -12.64
C THR A 207 -7.39 -11.54 -13.11
N PRO A 208 -7.17 -10.80 -14.21
CA PRO A 208 -8.15 -9.83 -14.71
C PRO A 208 -9.52 -10.43 -15.01
N ASP A 209 -9.57 -11.70 -15.44
CA ASP A 209 -10.78 -12.51 -15.57
C ASP A 209 -10.44 -14.00 -15.62
N ALA A 210 -11.47 -14.84 -15.57
CA ALA A 210 -11.31 -16.31 -15.56
C ALA A 210 -10.75 -16.91 -16.88
N GLY A 211 -10.58 -16.10 -17.92
CA GLY A 211 -10.01 -16.52 -19.20
C GLY A 211 -8.48 -16.43 -19.27
N TYR A 212 -7.82 -15.97 -18.21
CA TYR A 212 -6.36 -15.94 -18.16
C TYR A 212 -5.80 -17.32 -17.82
N GLU A 213 -4.76 -17.71 -18.53
CA GLU A 213 -4.08 -19.00 -18.39
C GLU A 213 -2.74 -18.81 -17.69
N MET A 214 -2.47 -19.65 -16.69
CA MET A 214 -1.21 -19.64 -15.96
C MET A 214 -0.08 -20.14 -16.87
N THR A 215 0.96 -19.33 -17.04
CA THR A 215 2.17 -19.73 -17.77
C THR A 215 3.31 -20.11 -16.83
N ARG A 216 3.33 -19.54 -15.63
CA ARG A 216 4.30 -19.86 -14.57
C ARG A 216 3.76 -19.49 -13.20
N PHE A 217 3.96 -20.38 -12.22
CA PHE A 217 3.76 -20.06 -10.81
C PHE A 217 4.84 -20.76 -9.98
N ALA A 218 5.66 -19.97 -9.29
CA ALA A 218 6.81 -20.48 -8.53
C ALA A 218 7.11 -19.61 -7.32
N VAL A 219 7.84 -20.14 -6.36
CA VAL A 219 8.50 -19.38 -5.30
C VAL A 219 10.02 -19.49 -5.45
N ARG A 220 10.70 -18.35 -5.44
CA ARG A 220 12.17 -18.27 -5.39
C ARG A 220 12.58 -17.74 -4.02
N TYR A 221 13.55 -18.39 -3.37
CA TYR A 221 13.99 -18.02 -2.02
C TYR A 221 15.49 -18.21 -1.84
N GLY A 222 16.09 -17.40 -0.95
CA GLY A 222 17.51 -17.38 -0.68
C GLY A 222 18.11 -15.98 -0.68
N LYS A 223 19.28 -15.83 -1.29
CA LYS A 223 19.98 -14.53 -1.42
C LYS A 223 20.13 -14.16 -2.89
N ASN A 224 20.22 -12.85 -3.19
CA ASN A 224 20.45 -12.35 -4.56
C ASN A 224 19.45 -12.88 -5.58
N LEU A 225 18.16 -12.78 -5.30
CA LEU A 225 17.10 -13.37 -6.13
C LEU A 225 17.09 -12.88 -7.59
N ASP A 226 17.65 -11.70 -7.88
CA ASP A 226 17.75 -11.11 -9.23
C ASP A 226 18.98 -11.59 -10.02
N GLY A 227 19.95 -12.15 -9.30
CA GLY A 227 21.22 -12.57 -9.91
C GLY A 227 21.21 -14.04 -10.31
N GLY A 228 21.66 -14.33 -11.56
CA GLY A 228 22.28 -15.63 -11.83
C GLY A 228 23.65 -15.73 -11.16
N SER A 229 23.98 -14.79 -10.29
CA SER A 229 25.31 -14.62 -9.74
C SER A 229 25.48 -15.39 -8.45
N THR A 230 26.51 -15.95 -8.39
CA THR A 230 27.10 -16.93 -7.52
C THR A 230 28.18 -16.24 -6.69
N GLU A 231 28.08 -16.34 -5.40
CA GLU A 231 29.24 -16.17 -4.56
C GLU A 231 30.12 -17.42 -4.79
N ASN A 232 31.30 -17.24 -5.36
CA ASN A 232 32.20 -18.34 -5.74
C ASN A 232 31.64 -19.35 -6.78
N GLY A 233 30.80 -18.93 -7.70
CA GLY A 233 30.27 -19.82 -8.74
C GLY A 233 29.05 -20.66 -8.32
N VAL A 234 28.43 -20.43 -7.14
CA VAL A 234 27.27 -21.18 -6.65
C VAL A 234 26.03 -20.28 -6.59
N GLN A 235 24.93 -20.72 -7.17
CA GLN A 235 23.63 -20.05 -7.08
C GLN A 235 23.17 -20.02 -5.61
N GLN A 236 22.78 -18.83 -5.13
CA GLN A 236 22.42 -18.60 -3.73
C GLN A 236 20.91 -18.65 -3.47
N TRP A 237 20.13 -18.98 -4.46
CA TRP A 237 18.67 -19.11 -4.35
C TRP A 237 18.21 -20.46 -4.90
N THR A 238 17.07 -20.87 -4.40
CA THR A 238 16.33 -22.06 -4.88
C THR A 238 14.99 -21.59 -5.45
N GLU A 239 14.50 -22.28 -6.47
CA GLU A 239 13.18 -22.06 -7.03
C GLU A 239 12.36 -23.35 -6.98
N GLN A 240 11.09 -23.22 -6.62
CA GLN A 240 10.14 -24.32 -6.53
C GLN A 240 8.86 -23.92 -7.24
N ASP A 241 8.43 -24.74 -8.19
CA ASP A 241 7.12 -24.56 -8.82
C ASP A 241 6.00 -24.85 -7.82
N LEU A 242 4.94 -24.06 -7.93
CA LEU A 242 3.73 -24.17 -7.11
C LEU A 242 2.51 -24.23 -8.04
N THR A 243 1.41 -24.75 -7.52
CA THR A 243 0.13 -24.77 -8.23
C THR A 243 -0.94 -24.18 -7.30
N PRO A 244 -1.55 -23.04 -7.67
CA PRO A 244 -2.70 -22.53 -6.95
C PRO A 244 -3.87 -23.52 -7.00
N ALA A 245 -4.64 -23.57 -5.92
CA ALA A 245 -5.92 -24.26 -5.88
C ALA A 245 -6.93 -23.59 -6.86
N ALA A 246 -8.01 -24.29 -7.18
CA ALA A 246 -9.01 -23.79 -8.12
C ALA A 246 -9.67 -22.46 -7.71
N ASP A 247 -9.66 -22.14 -6.42
CA ASP A 247 -10.14 -20.85 -5.89
C ASP A 247 -9.06 -19.76 -5.90
N GLY A 248 -7.86 -20.02 -6.43
CA GLY A 248 -6.71 -19.12 -6.46
C GLY A 248 -5.89 -19.11 -5.18
N THR A 249 -6.20 -19.94 -4.19
CA THR A 249 -5.42 -20.02 -2.95
C THR A 249 -4.12 -20.79 -3.16
N VAL A 250 -3.01 -20.31 -2.62
CA VAL A 250 -1.71 -21.01 -2.59
C VAL A 250 -1.06 -20.85 -1.22
N THR A 251 -0.44 -21.92 -0.73
CA THR A 251 0.30 -21.90 0.53
C THR A 251 1.79 -22.02 0.25
N LEU A 252 2.55 -21.01 0.65
CA LEU A 252 4.00 -21.10 0.74
C LEU A 252 4.37 -21.81 2.05
N PRO A 253 5.03 -22.97 1.99
CA PRO A 253 5.40 -23.68 3.22
C PRO A 253 6.51 -22.92 3.96
N ALA A 254 6.58 -23.09 5.28
CA ALA A 254 7.64 -22.46 6.09
C ALA A 254 9.06 -22.80 5.60
N SER A 255 9.26 -23.95 4.97
CA SER A 255 10.56 -24.39 4.44
C SER A 255 11.13 -23.49 3.33
N VAL A 256 10.29 -22.69 2.63
CA VAL A 256 10.76 -21.75 1.60
C VAL A 256 11.03 -20.35 2.16
N MET A 257 10.78 -20.10 3.44
CA MET A 257 11.05 -18.82 4.10
C MET A 257 12.50 -18.75 4.61
N GLN A 258 13.47 -19.01 3.72
CA GLN A 258 14.89 -19.05 4.04
C GLN A 258 15.65 -17.97 3.24
N GLY A 259 15.82 -16.81 3.82
CA GLY A 259 16.35 -15.62 3.13
C GLY A 259 15.24 -14.80 2.49
N ASP A 260 15.56 -14.05 1.42
CA ASP A 260 14.54 -13.33 0.67
C ASP A 260 13.62 -14.31 -0.07
N VAL A 261 12.36 -13.94 -0.22
CA VAL A 261 11.33 -14.74 -0.87
C VAL A 261 10.72 -13.94 -2.01
N ARG A 262 10.57 -14.54 -3.18
CA ARG A 262 9.87 -13.97 -4.32
C ARG A 262 8.80 -14.92 -4.82
N VAL A 263 7.58 -14.44 -4.89
CA VAL A 263 6.48 -15.15 -5.56
C VAL A 263 6.45 -14.74 -7.02
N ILE A 264 6.49 -15.72 -7.92
CA ILE A 264 6.45 -15.55 -9.36
C ILE A 264 5.08 -16.04 -9.83
N ALA A 265 4.29 -15.15 -10.44
CA ALA A 265 2.94 -15.48 -10.91
C ALA A 265 2.70 -14.83 -12.28
N HIS A 266 2.93 -15.61 -13.34
CA HIS A 266 2.76 -15.16 -14.71
C HIS A 266 1.53 -15.80 -15.34
N TYR A 267 0.66 -14.97 -15.89
CA TYR A 267 -0.55 -15.35 -16.61
C TYR A 267 -0.59 -14.61 -17.93
N GLU A 268 -1.23 -15.20 -18.91
CA GLU A 268 -1.47 -14.60 -20.23
C GLU A 268 -2.95 -14.75 -20.60
N PRO A 269 -3.50 -13.82 -21.40
CA PRO A 269 -4.88 -13.94 -21.83
C PRO A 269 -5.05 -15.16 -22.76
N GLY A 270 -5.82 -16.13 -22.31
CA GLY A 270 -6.25 -17.26 -23.13
C GLY A 270 -7.28 -16.86 -24.19
N LYS A 271 -7.70 -17.82 -25.00
CA LYS A 271 -8.68 -17.56 -26.08
C LYS A 271 -10.01 -17.01 -25.58
N ASN A 272 -10.41 -17.38 -24.38
CA ASN A 272 -11.67 -16.99 -23.74
C ASN A 272 -11.53 -15.79 -22.81
N ALA A 273 -10.38 -15.15 -22.73
CA ALA A 273 -10.18 -13.98 -21.91
C ALA A 273 -11.07 -12.82 -22.39
N LYS A 274 -11.89 -12.31 -21.47
CA LYS A 274 -12.74 -11.13 -21.69
C LYS A 274 -11.88 -9.88 -21.79
N TYR A 275 -10.91 -9.76 -20.90
CA TYR A 275 -9.99 -8.64 -20.84
C TYR A 275 -8.67 -8.96 -21.54
N ILE A 276 -8.16 -8.00 -22.29
CA ILE A 276 -6.83 -8.03 -22.89
C ILE A 276 -6.03 -6.84 -22.37
N PRO A 277 -4.70 -6.95 -22.20
CA PRO A 277 -3.88 -5.82 -21.81
C PRO A 277 -3.96 -4.69 -22.84
N GLY A 278 -4.41 -3.51 -22.41
CA GLY A 278 -4.39 -2.31 -23.23
C GLY A 278 -3.14 -1.47 -22.94
N PHE A 279 -2.68 -1.50 -21.69
CA PHE A 279 -1.49 -0.80 -21.23
C PHE A 279 -0.92 -1.52 -20.01
N VAL A 280 0.39 -1.65 -19.97
CA VAL A 280 1.14 -2.24 -18.84
C VAL A 280 2.46 -1.49 -18.71
N ASP A 281 2.75 -1.00 -17.51
CA ASP A 281 4.07 -0.48 -17.14
C ASP A 281 4.46 -1.06 -15.77
N GLU A 282 5.50 -1.89 -15.76
CA GLU A 282 6.08 -2.50 -14.55
C GLU A 282 7.30 -1.71 -14.07
N PHE A 283 7.55 -0.54 -14.65
CA PHE A 283 8.65 0.38 -14.31
C PHE A 283 10.05 -0.26 -14.26
N ASP A 284 10.31 -1.22 -15.14
CA ASP A 284 11.59 -1.97 -15.25
C ASP A 284 12.78 -1.11 -15.75
N ASN A 285 12.64 0.20 -15.77
CA ASN A 285 13.72 1.12 -16.17
C ASN A 285 14.85 1.08 -15.14
N PRO A 286 16.10 1.40 -15.55
CA PRO A 286 17.21 1.49 -14.61
C PRO A 286 16.97 2.48 -13.47
N ASP A 287 17.51 2.21 -12.30
CA ASP A 287 17.43 3.08 -11.14
C ASP A 287 17.91 4.51 -11.43
N SER A 288 17.26 5.47 -10.82
CA SER A 288 17.45 6.91 -11.02
C SER A 288 17.11 7.42 -12.43
N SER A 289 16.61 6.55 -13.33
CA SER A 289 16.12 6.97 -14.64
C SER A 289 14.78 7.67 -14.56
N GLN A 290 14.41 8.34 -15.63
CA GLN A 290 13.05 8.85 -15.79
C GLN A 290 12.12 7.75 -16.31
N PRO A 291 10.82 7.76 -15.97
CA PRO A 291 9.89 6.83 -16.58
C PRO A 291 9.85 6.99 -18.11
N ASN A 292 9.39 5.95 -18.80
CA ASN A 292 9.34 5.90 -20.26
C ASN A 292 8.62 7.11 -20.85
N ASP A 293 9.34 8.01 -21.51
CA ASP A 293 8.81 9.26 -22.07
C ASP A 293 7.88 9.08 -23.28
N LYS A 294 7.84 7.89 -23.86
CA LYS A 294 6.84 7.56 -24.91
C LYS A 294 5.45 7.35 -24.32
N VAL A 295 5.36 7.06 -23.06
CA VAL A 295 4.12 6.77 -22.33
C VAL A 295 3.79 7.87 -21.34
N TRP A 296 4.78 8.32 -20.58
CA TRP A 296 4.61 9.27 -19.50
C TRP A 296 5.15 10.65 -19.85
N SER A 297 4.41 11.67 -19.51
CA SER A 297 4.91 13.04 -19.42
C SER A 297 4.81 13.51 -17.97
N ARG A 298 5.75 14.34 -17.53
CA ARG A 298 5.64 14.97 -16.21
C ARG A 298 4.42 15.86 -16.13
N THR A 299 3.76 15.87 -14.99
CA THR A 299 2.75 16.87 -14.67
C THR A 299 3.41 18.24 -14.55
N VAL A 300 2.68 19.27 -14.94
CA VAL A 300 3.19 20.64 -14.91
C VAL A 300 2.56 21.43 -13.77
N ARG A 301 3.27 22.44 -13.27
CA ARG A 301 2.76 23.35 -12.25
C ARG A 301 1.54 24.10 -12.75
N ARG A 302 0.48 24.12 -11.95
CA ARG A 302 -0.80 24.81 -12.22
C ARG A 302 -1.40 25.33 -10.90
N ASN A 303 -2.48 26.11 -10.99
CA ASN A 303 -3.14 26.70 -9.81
C ASN A 303 -3.82 25.70 -8.84
N PRO A 304 -4.47 24.60 -9.30
CA PRO A 304 -5.09 23.66 -8.38
C PRO A 304 -4.09 23.12 -7.33
N THR A 305 -4.55 22.80 -6.12
CA THR A 305 -3.74 22.36 -4.98
C THR A 305 -2.82 21.21 -5.37
N TRP A 306 -3.35 20.18 -6.04
CA TRP A 306 -2.58 18.99 -6.42
C TRP A 306 -1.38 19.31 -7.34
N ALA A 307 -1.42 20.40 -8.14
CA ALA A 307 -0.36 20.75 -9.09
C ALA A 307 0.45 21.99 -8.70
N ARG A 308 0.11 22.64 -7.59
CA ARG A 308 0.68 23.94 -7.20
C ARG A 308 2.20 23.94 -7.06
N PHE A 309 2.76 22.84 -6.60
CA PHE A 309 4.19 22.68 -6.32
C PHE A 309 4.89 21.75 -7.31
N HIS A 310 4.24 21.33 -8.40
CA HIS A 310 4.86 20.45 -9.39
C HIS A 310 6.12 21.09 -9.97
N SER A 311 7.16 20.25 -10.08
CA SER A 311 8.48 20.66 -10.55
C SER A 311 9.00 19.69 -11.62
N ASN A 312 9.75 20.22 -12.58
CA ASN A 312 10.44 19.40 -13.58
C ASN A 312 11.75 18.79 -13.05
N SER A 313 12.08 19.03 -11.78
CA SER A 313 13.29 18.46 -11.17
C SER A 313 13.28 16.94 -11.22
N PRO A 314 14.39 16.28 -11.62
CA PRO A 314 14.49 14.82 -11.57
C PRO A 314 14.36 14.24 -10.16
N LEU A 315 14.50 15.07 -9.12
CA LEU A 315 14.33 14.67 -7.73
C LEU A 315 12.87 14.31 -7.35
N THR A 316 11.90 14.78 -8.14
CA THR A 316 10.46 14.61 -7.82
C THR A 316 9.80 13.44 -8.53
N VAL A 317 10.40 12.90 -9.58
CA VAL A 317 9.93 11.70 -10.29
C VAL A 317 11.14 10.93 -10.84
N PHE A 318 11.23 9.67 -10.53
CA PHE A 318 12.30 8.78 -11.00
C PHE A 318 11.89 7.32 -10.79
N VAL A 319 12.62 6.38 -11.41
CA VAL A 319 12.48 4.95 -11.17
C VAL A 319 13.51 4.51 -10.13
N GLN A 320 13.12 3.67 -9.21
CA GLN A 320 14.00 3.07 -8.21
C GLN A 320 13.51 1.67 -7.81
N ASN A 321 14.39 0.68 -7.88
CA ASN A 321 14.09 -0.71 -7.54
C ASN A 321 12.91 -1.31 -8.33
N GLY A 322 12.71 -0.92 -9.59
CA GLY A 322 11.59 -1.36 -10.40
C GLY A 322 10.27 -0.68 -10.05
N GLU A 323 10.29 0.47 -9.41
CA GLU A 323 9.11 1.23 -9.03
C GLU A 323 9.19 2.67 -9.55
N LEU A 324 8.08 3.24 -9.96
CA LEU A 324 7.97 4.68 -10.15
C LEU A 324 7.85 5.36 -8.79
N VAL A 325 8.79 6.23 -8.47
CA VAL A 325 8.75 7.07 -7.27
C VAL A 325 8.29 8.48 -7.65
N CYS A 326 7.15 8.89 -7.10
CA CYS A 326 6.73 10.29 -7.06
C CYS A 326 7.06 10.85 -5.68
N ARG A 327 7.78 11.97 -5.63
CA ARG A 327 8.30 12.55 -4.38
C ARG A 327 7.86 14.00 -4.22
N ALA A 328 7.60 14.38 -2.96
CA ALA A 328 7.41 15.75 -2.55
C ALA A 328 8.35 16.07 -1.39
N MET A 329 8.99 17.23 -1.41
CA MET A 329 10.02 17.62 -0.43
C MET A 329 10.19 19.14 -0.37
N ALA A 330 10.76 19.62 0.71
CA ALA A 330 11.24 21.01 0.77
C ALA A 330 12.22 21.29 -0.38
N THR A 331 12.10 22.46 -0.98
CA THR A 331 12.94 22.80 -2.14
C THR A 331 14.41 22.91 -1.73
N PRO A 332 15.31 22.08 -2.29
CA PRO A 332 16.73 22.16 -1.99
C PRO A 332 17.31 23.53 -2.38
N ASP A 333 18.29 24.01 -1.62
CA ASP A 333 18.95 25.29 -1.88
C ASP A 333 19.60 25.35 -3.28
N SER A 334 20.07 24.22 -3.78
CA SER A 334 20.60 24.12 -5.15
C SER A 334 19.56 24.40 -6.24
N LEU A 335 18.27 24.17 -5.99
CA LEU A 335 17.18 24.52 -6.90
C LEU A 335 16.70 25.95 -6.68
N LYS A 336 16.67 26.44 -5.44
CA LYS A 336 16.42 27.86 -5.14
C LYS A 336 17.45 28.77 -5.81
N ALA A 337 18.70 28.39 -5.77
CA ALA A 337 19.79 29.11 -6.47
C ALA A 337 19.65 29.09 -8.01
N LYS A 338 18.86 28.18 -8.57
CA LYS A 338 18.51 28.11 -10.00
C LYS A 338 17.19 28.77 -10.34
N GLY A 339 16.54 29.44 -9.37
CA GLY A 339 15.30 30.20 -9.58
C GLY A 339 14.01 29.48 -9.23
N GLU A 340 14.07 28.32 -8.51
CA GLU A 340 12.84 27.72 -7.97
C GLU A 340 12.31 28.61 -6.82
N ASP A 341 11.09 29.17 -7.01
CA ASP A 341 10.47 30.14 -6.12
C ASP A 341 9.58 29.55 -5.04
N LYS A 342 9.30 28.24 -5.11
CA LYS A 342 8.44 27.55 -4.16
C LYS A 342 9.26 26.98 -3.00
N GLU A 343 8.69 27.02 -1.81
CA GLU A 343 9.28 26.38 -0.62
C GLU A 343 9.26 24.85 -0.71
N PHE A 344 8.37 24.31 -1.52
CA PHE A 344 8.15 22.88 -1.68
C PHE A 344 8.10 22.52 -3.16
N ILE A 345 8.59 21.33 -3.51
CA ILE A 345 8.48 20.75 -4.86
C ILE A 345 7.82 19.39 -4.78
N THR A 346 6.94 19.09 -5.73
CA THR A 346 6.22 17.83 -5.87
C THR A 346 6.35 17.28 -7.27
N GLY A 347 6.01 16.01 -7.47
CA GLY A 347 6.10 15.38 -8.77
C GLY A 347 4.95 14.44 -9.09
N GLY A 348 4.76 14.25 -10.38
CA GLY A 348 3.81 13.31 -10.92
C GLY A 348 4.02 13.11 -12.42
N VAL A 349 3.36 12.09 -12.94
CA VAL A 349 3.35 11.74 -14.36
C VAL A 349 1.94 11.54 -14.87
N ARG A 350 1.75 11.67 -16.18
CA ARG A 350 0.47 11.48 -16.84
C ARG A 350 0.64 10.89 -18.22
N THR A 351 -0.37 10.19 -18.69
CA THR A 351 -0.39 9.64 -20.05
C THR A 351 -1.09 10.56 -21.07
N GLU A 352 -1.36 11.82 -20.72
CA GLU A 352 -2.01 12.80 -21.60
C GLU A 352 -1.29 12.94 -22.94
N GLY A 353 -2.05 12.81 -24.05
CA GLY A 353 -1.52 12.89 -25.41
C GLY A 353 -0.69 11.68 -25.87
N ARG A 354 -0.56 10.64 -25.05
CA ARG A 354 0.25 9.44 -25.32
C ARG A 354 -0.57 8.17 -25.25
N TYR A 355 -1.24 7.92 -24.13
CA TYR A 355 -2.16 6.80 -23.96
C TYR A 355 -3.46 7.27 -23.32
N THR A 356 -4.58 6.86 -23.90
CA THR A 356 -5.93 7.09 -23.38
C THR A 356 -6.78 5.86 -23.62
N PHE A 357 -7.74 5.61 -22.75
CA PHE A 357 -8.68 4.52 -22.91
C PHE A 357 -10.09 4.94 -22.50
N ARG A 358 -11.06 4.19 -22.97
CA ARG A 358 -12.47 4.36 -22.62
C ARG A 358 -13.04 3.01 -22.24
N TYR A 359 -13.52 2.94 -20.99
CA TYR A 359 -14.01 1.72 -20.34
C TYR A 359 -12.93 0.65 -20.19
N GLY A 360 -13.17 -0.26 -19.27
CA GLY A 360 -12.24 -1.31 -18.92
C GLY A 360 -11.86 -1.27 -17.44
N ARG A 361 -10.75 -1.89 -17.08
CA ARG A 361 -10.21 -1.93 -15.73
C ARG A 361 -8.84 -1.23 -15.71
N ALA A 362 -8.66 -0.27 -14.83
CA ALA A 362 -7.35 0.29 -14.52
C ALA A 362 -6.98 -0.05 -13.09
N GLU A 363 -5.73 -0.44 -12.86
CA GLU A 363 -5.24 -0.80 -11.53
C GLU A 363 -3.76 -0.44 -11.37
N ALA A 364 -3.37 -0.17 -10.13
CA ALA A 364 -2.00 0.07 -9.73
C ALA A 364 -1.72 -0.51 -8.35
N ARG A 365 -0.50 -1.02 -8.14
CA ARG A 365 -0.01 -1.42 -6.83
C ARG A 365 0.81 -0.31 -6.25
N ILE A 366 0.40 0.21 -5.09
CA ILE A 366 0.86 1.50 -4.56
C ILE A 366 1.28 1.34 -3.11
N PHE A 367 2.38 2.00 -2.77
CA PHE A 367 2.83 2.26 -1.41
C PHE A 367 2.93 3.76 -1.18
N THR A 368 2.49 4.24 -0.01
CA THR A 368 2.70 5.63 0.42
C THR A 368 2.94 5.68 1.92
N THR A 369 3.57 6.76 2.39
CA THR A 369 3.79 6.99 3.82
C THR A 369 2.84 8.08 4.29
N PRO A 370 1.74 7.76 5.00
CA PRO A 370 0.84 8.76 5.54
C PRO A 370 1.56 9.71 6.50
N HIS A 371 1.42 11.00 6.27
CA HIS A 371 1.96 12.06 7.13
C HIS A 371 1.10 13.33 6.96
N SER A 372 1.10 14.20 7.94
CA SER A 372 0.37 15.48 7.84
C SER A 372 0.77 16.22 6.57
N GLY A 373 -0.20 16.63 5.76
CA GLY A 373 0.03 17.27 4.46
C GLY A 373 0.18 16.33 3.27
N ASN A 374 0.20 15.01 3.47
CA ASN A 374 0.25 14.04 2.37
C ASN A 374 -0.97 14.18 1.46
N PHE A 375 -0.77 14.12 0.13
CA PHE A 375 -1.84 14.19 -0.86
C PHE A 375 -1.44 13.51 -2.18
N PRO A 376 -1.13 12.21 -2.16
CA PRO A 376 -0.92 11.45 -3.37
C PRO A 376 -2.23 11.02 -4.02
N ALA A 377 -2.17 10.73 -5.32
CA ALA A 377 -3.32 10.24 -6.08
C ALA A 377 -2.95 9.34 -7.26
N PHE A 378 -3.86 8.43 -7.56
CA PHE A 378 -3.99 7.66 -8.79
C PHE A 378 -5.38 7.92 -9.36
N TRP A 379 -5.46 8.62 -10.49
CA TRP A 379 -6.70 9.18 -10.99
C TRP A 379 -6.69 9.39 -12.51
N MET A 380 -7.80 9.81 -13.05
CA MET A 380 -7.99 9.97 -14.48
C MET A 380 -8.73 11.25 -14.85
N MET A 381 -8.32 11.83 -15.97
CA MET A 381 -8.94 13.01 -16.58
C MET A 381 -9.32 12.75 -18.03
N PRO A 382 -10.35 13.43 -18.57
CA PRO A 382 -10.76 13.29 -19.96
C PRO A 382 -9.67 13.77 -20.91
N ALA A 383 -9.44 12.99 -21.97
CA ALA A 383 -8.41 13.29 -22.98
C ALA A 383 -8.69 14.58 -23.76
N LYS A 384 -9.95 14.96 -23.85
CA LYS A 384 -10.41 16.21 -24.49
C LYS A 384 -11.39 16.91 -23.58
N SER A 385 -11.10 18.15 -23.26
CA SER A 385 -12.02 19.02 -22.51
C SER A 385 -12.47 20.17 -23.38
N LYS A 386 -13.78 20.30 -23.55
CA LYS A 386 -14.42 21.38 -24.32
C LYS A 386 -15.11 22.40 -23.42
N LYS A 387 -15.68 21.92 -22.30
CA LYS A 387 -16.46 22.74 -21.37
C LYS A 387 -15.67 23.09 -20.11
N GLY A 388 -14.50 22.45 -19.91
CA GLY A 388 -13.68 22.59 -18.73
C GLY A 388 -14.18 21.76 -17.55
N TRP A 389 -13.29 21.61 -16.59
CA TRP A 389 -13.58 20.88 -15.35
C TRP A 389 -14.70 21.59 -14.56
N PRO A 390 -15.65 20.84 -13.94
CA PRO A 390 -15.75 19.38 -13.90
C PRO A 390 -16.73 18.78 -14.94
N HIS A 391 -17.06 19.48 -16.00
CA HIS A 391 -18.15 19.11 -16.92
C HIS A 391 -17.91 17.81 -17.70
N GLU A 392 -16.66 17.49 -18.03
CA GLU A 392 -16.31 16.25 -18.72
C GLU A 392 -15.92 15.11 -17.76
N GLY A 393 -15.99 15.39 -16.46
CA GLY A 393 -15.74 14.40 -15.41
C GLY A 393 -14.28 14.31 -14.97
N GLU A 394 -14.10 13.64 -13.83
CA GLU A 394 -12.84 13.19 -13.23
C GLU A 394 -13.13 11.90 -12.47
N ILE A 395 -12.24 10.93 -12.54
CA ILE A 395 -12.38 9.66 -11.86
C ILE A 395 -11.15 9.47 -10.96
N ASP A 396 -11.35 9.59 -9.65
CA ASP A 396 -10.29 9.34 -8.67
C ASP A 396 -10.36 7.87 -8.28
N ILE A 397 -9.33 7.14 -8.70
CA ILE A 397 -9.23 5.71 -8.39
C ILE A 397 -8.77 5.55 -6.95
N TRP A 398 -7.83 6.37 -6.53
CA TRP A 398 -7.32 6.41 -5.18
C TRP A 398 -6.73 7.78 -4.86
N GLU A 399 -7.10 8.30 -3.71
CA GLU A 399 -6.45 9.43 -3.04
C GLU A 399 -6.23 9.09 -1.56
N GLN A 400 -5.15 9.61 -1.00
CA GLN A 400 -4.86 9.51 0.43
C GLN A 400 -4.52 10.91 0.97
N ILE A 401 -5.00 11.27 2.14
CA ILE A 401 -4.75 12.58 2.74
C ILE A 401 -4.19 12.45 4.16
N ASN A 402 -3.27 13.35 4.47
CA ASN A 402 -2.67 13.48 5.79
C ASN A 402 -2.09 12.15 6.31
N ASN A 403 -2.23 11.92 7.60
CA ASN A 403 -1.86 10.66 8.28
C ASN A 403 -3.03 9.68 8.41
N GLU A 404 -4.04 9.79 7.54
CA GLU A 404 -5.22 8.93 7.60
C GLU A 404 -4.94 7.55 7.01
N ASN A 405 -5.60 6.55 7.55
CA ASN A 405 -5.58 5.18 7.04
C ASN A 405 -6.76 4.92 6.08
N ASN A 406 -7.09 5.91 5.25
CA ASN A 406 -8.21 5.90 4.33
C ASN A 406 -7.74 5.91 2.87
N ALA A 407 -8.51 5.28 2.01
CA ALA A 407 -8.51 5.50 0.57
C ALA A 407 -9.81 6.21 0.19
N TYR A 408 -9.71 7.27 -0.58
CA TYR A 408 -10.83 8.02 -1.11
C TYR A 408 -11.01 7.70 -2.58
N HIS A 409 -12.26 7.47 -2.99
CA HIS A 409 -12.68 7.21 -4.36
C HIS A 409 -13.75 8.24 -4.72
N THR A 410 -13.55 9.01 -5.75
CA THR A 410 -14.44 10.12 -6.04
C THR A 410 -14.76 10.22 -7.54
N LEU A 411 -15.97 10.66 -7.85
CA LEU A 411 -16.37 11.13 -9.18
C LEU A 411 -16.66 12.60 -9.12
N HIS A 412 -15.96 13.40 -9.91
CA HIS A 412 -16.30 14.79 -10.11
C HIS A 412 -17.04 14.97 -11.43
N SER A 413 -18.13 15.72 -11.39
CA SER A 413 -18.94 16.09 -12.53
C SER A 413 -19.64 17.43 -12.26
N ASN A 414 -20.30 17.99 -13.23
CA ASN A 414 -21.14 19.18 -13.01
C ASN A 414 -22.21 18.90 -11.94
N TRP A 415 -22.81 17.72 -11.99
CA TRP A 415 -23.84 17.29 -11.05
C TRP A 415 -23.34 17.21 -9.61
N THR A 416 -22.19 16.56 -9.40
CA THR A 416 -21.65 16.33 -8.06
C THR A 416 -20.94 17.55 -7.47
N PHE A 417 -20.20 18.31 -8.30
CA PHE A 417 -19.35 19.39 -7.82
C PHE A 417 -20.07 20.75 -7.81
N ASN A 418 -20.65 21.17 -8.95
CA ASN A 418 -21.30 22.47 -9.05
C ASN A 418 -22.69 22.44 -8.42
N LEU A 419 -23.51 21.43 -8.75
CA LEU A 419 -24.89 21.30 -8.29
C LEU A 419 -25.01 20.59 -6.91
N LYS A 420 -23.89 20.07 -6.37
CA LYS A 420 -23.80 19.50 -5.00
C LYS A 420 -24.57 18.19 -4.74
N HIS A 421 -24.93 17.46 -5.78
CA HIS A 421 -25.64 16.16 -5.67
C HIS A 421 -24.66 14.99 -5.43
N LYS A 422 -23.91 15.00 -4.33
CA LYS A 422 -22.85 14.00 -4.07
C LYS A 422 -23.35 12.57 -3.80
N ASN A 423 -24.56 12.43 -3.28
CA ASN A 423 -25.12 11.14 -2.85
C ASN A 423 -26.32 10.70 -3.67
N ASP A 424 -26.59 11.33 -4.81
CA ASP A 424 -27.77 11.06 -5.63
C ASP A 424 -27.43 11.06 -7.14
N PRO A 425 -27.03 9.94 -7.70
CA PRO A 425 -26.47 8.75 -7.05
C PRO A 425 -25.14 9.00 -6.32
N MET A 426 -24.76 8.11 -5.40
CA MET A 426 -23.52 8.23 -4.64
C MET A 426 -22.30 8.28 -5.55
N SER A 427 -21.41 9.22 -5.30
CA SER A 427 -20.22 9.51 -6.13
C SER A 427 -18.92 9.62 -5.33
N HIS A 428 -18.99 9.38 -4.02
CA HIS A 428 -17.84 9.46 -3.14
C HIS A 428 -17.87 8.30 -2.15
N PHE A 429 -16.77 7.55 -2.08
CA PHE A 429 -16.65 6.36 -1.24
C PHE A 429 -15.35 6.44 -0.45
N VAL A 430 -15.35 5.89 0.75
CA VAL A 430 -14.18 5.86 1.62
C VAL A 430 -13.94 4.44 2.11
N LYS A 431 -12.76 3.90 1.84
CA LYS A 431 -12.28 2.67 2.42
C LYS A 431 -11.32 2.99 3.57
N GLY A 432 -11.78 2.82 4.80
CA GLY A 432 -10.97 3.01 6.00
C GLY A 432 -10.20 1.77 6.45
N GLY A 433 -9.26 1.99 7.36
CA GLY A 433 -8.53 0.93 8.07
C GLY A 433 -7.45 0.24 7.24
N LEU A 434 -6.89 0.92 6.24
CA LEU A 434 -5.77 0.41 5.45
C LEU A 434 -4.45 0.49 6.24
N ASP A 435 -3.62 -0.52 6.09
CA ASP A 435 -2.27 -0.53 6.66
C ASP A 435 -1.23 -0.06 5.63
N TYR A 436 -1.04 1.23 5.51
CA TYR A 436 -0.07 1.83 4.57
C TYR A 436 1.41 1.54 4.88
N SER A 437 1.72 0.69 5.85
CA SER A 437 3.05 0.07 5.93
C SER A 437 3.26 -1.04 4.89
N ARG A 438 2.25 -1.31 4.04
CA ARG A 438 2.22 -2.34 3.00
C ARG A 438 1.82 -1.75 1.67
N TYR A 439 2.09 -2.49 0.59
CA TYR A 439 1.51 -2.18 -0.72
C TYR A 439 0.06 -2.61 -0.77
N HIS A 440 -0.76 -1.76 -1.37
CA HIS A 440 -2.15 -2.06 -1.70
C HIS A 440 -2.36 -1.96 -3.21
N THR A 441 -3.25 -2.79 -3.75
CA THR A 441 -3.70 -2.69 -5.15
C THR A 441 -5.00 -1.94 -5.19
N PHE A 442 -5.00 -0.78 -5.84
CA PHE A 442 -6.19 0.02 -6.09
C PHE A 442 -6.63 -0.15 -7.53
N ALA A 443 -7.90 -0.40 -7.74
CA ALA A 443 -8.44 -0.61 -9.09
C ALA A 443 -9.79 0.05 -9.28
N VAL A 444 -10.09 0.38 -10.54
CA VAL A 444 -11.41 0.79 -10.99
C VAL A 444 -11.84 -0.05 -12.19
N GLU A 445 -13.05 -0.55 -12.18
CA GLU A 445 -13.73 -1.10 -13.35
C GLU A 445 -14.74 -0.08 -13.84
N TRP A 446 -14.55 0.41 -15.04
CA TRP A 446 -15.34 1.45 -15.66
C TRP A 446 -16.11 0.92 -16.87
N THR A 447 -17.43 1.00 -16.80
CA THR A 447 -18.37 0.58 -17.87
C THR A 447 -19.20 1.78 -18.34
N PRO A 448 -20.01 1.65 -19.40
CA PRO A 448 -20.91 2.71 -19.80
C PRO A 448 -21.91 3.19 -18.74
N THR A 449 -22.20 2.34 -17.73
CA THR A 449 -23.26 2.60 -16.74
C THR A 449 -22.81 2.50 -15.30
N THR A 450 -21.61 1.96 -15.03
CA THR A 450 -21.08 1.79 -13.68
C THR A 450 -19.60 2.12 -13.61
N ILE A 451 -19.17 2.61 -12.46
CA ILE A 451 -17.77 2.75 -12.08
C ILE A 451 -17.64 2.09 -10.69
N THR A 452 -16.84 1.02 -10.62
CA THR A 452 -16.67 0.21 -9.41
C THR A 452 -15.22 0.23 -8.96
N TRP A 453 -14.97 0.61 -7.72
CA TRP A 453 -13.64 0.60 -7.11
C TRP A 453 -13.40 -0.65 -6.28
N SER A 454 -12.16 -1.08 -6.24
CA SER A 454 -11.73 -2.14 -5.34
C SER A 454 -10.35 -1.84 -4.74
N VAL A 455 -10.13 -2.38 -3.54
CA VAL A 455 -8.85 -2.36 -2.85
C VAL A 455 -8.51 -3.80 -2.49
N ASP A 456 -7.33 -4.27 -2.88
CA ASP A 456 -6.85 -5.64 -2.68
C ASP A 456 -7.90 -6.69 -3.09
N GLY A 457 -8.47 -6.51 -4.29
CA GLY A 457 -9.48 -7.39 -4.87
C GLY A 457 -10.89 -7.28 -4.26
N LYS A 458 -11.09 -6.47 -3.20
CA LYS A 458 -12.39 -6.30 -2.54
C LYS A 458 -13.07 -5.01 -2.99
N VAL A 459 -14.30 -5.10 -3.49
CA VAL A 459 -15.09 -3.94 -3.89
C VAL A 459 -15.31 -3.00 -2.70
N THR A 460 -15.03 -1.72 -2.90
CA THR A 460 -15.14 -0.66 -1.89
C THR A 460 -16.21 0.37 -2.21
N GLY A 461 -16.64 0.45 -3.47
CA GLY A 461 -17.70 1.34 -3.89
C GLY A 461 -18.13 1.10 -5.32
N THR A 462 -19.37 1.42 -5.63
CA THR A 462 -19.91 1.40 -7.00
C THR A 462 -20.79 2.61 -7.23
N ALA A 463 -20.41 3.45 -8.17
CA ALA A 463 -21.24 4.53 -8.68
C ALA A 463 -22.02 4.05 -9.92
N VAL A 464 -23.25 4.52 -10.06
CA VAL A 464 -24.12 4.14 -11.17
C VAL A 464 -24.60 5.35 -11.93
N LYS A 465 -24.74 5.17 -13.24
CA LYS A 465 -25.39 6.14 -14.11
C LYS A 465 -26.85 6.27 -13.73
N SER A 466 -27.33 7.49 -13.54
CA SER A 466 -28.75 7.76 -13.25
C SER A 466 -29.65 7.32 -14.41
N THR A 467 -30.89 6.96 -14.08
CA THR A 467 -31.98 6.81 -15.05
C THR A 467 -32.81 8.07 -15.19
N ASP A 468 -32.56 9.08 -14.35
CA ASP A 468 -33.22 10.38 -14.39
C ASP A 468 -32.64 11.23 -15.54
N SER A 469 -33.51 11.64 -16.45
CA SER A 469 -33.17 12.49 -17.61
C SER A 469 -32.62 13.86 -17.22
N ASP A 470 -33.13 14.45 -16.15
CA ASP A 470 -32.69 15.78 -15.68
C ASP A 470 -31.31 15.72 -15.07
N ALA A 471 -31.03 14.68 -14.26
CA ALA A 471 -29.71 14.42 -13.72
C ALA A 471 -28.68 14.23 -14.85
N LEU A 472 -29.00 13.43 -15.86
CA LEU A 472 -28.13 13.20 -17.02
C LEU A 472 -27.91 14.47 -17.85
N ALA A 473 -28.97 15.26 -18.10
CA ALA A 473 -28.88 16.53 -18.83
C ALA A 473 -28.00 17.55 -18.08
N ASN A 474 -27.96 17.47 -16.74
CA ASN A 474 -27.14 18.32 -15.88
C ASN A 474 -25.75 17.72 -15.58
N GLY A 475 -25.35 16.68 -16.33
CA GLY A 475 -23.99 16.14 -16.31
C GLY A 475 -23.69 15.21 -15.14
N GLN A 476 -24.68 14.40 -14.72
CA GLN A 476 -24.47 13.36 -13.71
C GLN A 476 -23.49 12.27 -14.19
N TRP A 477 -23.49 11.94 -15.50
CA TRP A 477 -22.65 10.89 -16.06
C TRP A 477 -21.85 11.34 -17.29
N PRO A 478 -20.78 12.13 -17.12
CA PRO A 478 -19.96 12.61 -18.23
C PRO A 478 -18.88 11.61 -18.67
N TYR A 479 -18.76 10.46 -18.03
CA TYR A 479 -17.68 9.48 -18.19
C TYR A 479 -17.87 8.63 -19.45
N THR A 480 -17.91 9.28 -20.63
CA THR A 480 -18.22 8.62 -21.91
C THR A 480 -17.13 8.83 -22.97
N GLU A 481 -16.19 9.72 -22.71
CA GLU A 481 -15.03 9.99 -23.56
C GLU A 481 -13.80 9.22 -23.09
N PRO A 482 -12.73 9.08 -23.89
CA PRO A 482 -11.47 8.52 -23.40
C PRO A 482 -10.84 9.38 -22.30
N PHE A 483 -10.25 8.71 -21.30
CA PHE A 483 -9.52 9.32 -20.19
C PHE A 483 -8.04 8.93 -20.23
N TYR A 484 -7.17 9.77 -19.66
CA TYR A 484 -5.77 9.49 -19.43
C TYR A 484 -5.49 9.34 -17.93
N LEU A 485 -4.42 8.60 -17.59
CA LEU A 485 -3.98 8.34 -16.22
C LEU A 485 -3.10 9.47 -15.69
N ILE A 486 -3.21 9.72 -14.38
CA ILE A 486 -2.33 10.60 -13.61
C ILE A 486 -1.89 9.88 -12.34
N LEU A 487 -0.59 9.91 -12.07
CA LEU A 487 0.04 9.40 -10.87
C LEU A 487 0.83 10.55 -10.24
N ASN A 488 0.58 10.88 -8.98
CA ASN A 488 1.31 11.98 -8.35
C ASN A 488 1.51 11.81 -6.85
N GLN A 489 2.58 12.42 -6.36
CA GLN A 489 2.75 12.82 -4.98
C GLN A 489 2.59 14.32 -4.91
N SER A 490 1.48 14.78 -4.38
CA SER A 490 1.19 16.17 -4.08
C SER A 490 1.18 16.41 -2.58
N VAL A 491 1.00 17.65 -2.18
CA VAL A 491 0.82 18.04 -0.77
C VAL A 491 -0.34 19.03 -0.65
N GLY A 492 -0.95 19.07 0.52
CA GLY A 492 -2.08 19.92 0.81
C GLY A 492 -1.72 21.40 0.92
N ASP A 493 -2.75 22.24 1.00
CA ASP A 493 -2.65 23.69 1.16
C ASP A 493 -3.32 24.20 2.45
N GLY A 494 -3.78 23.26 3.29
CA GLY A 494 -4.50 23.55 4.53
C GLY A 494 -6.02 23.52 4.37
N SER A 495 -6.55 23.19 3.18
CA SER A 495 -7.99 22.99 2.96
C SER A 495 -8.40 21.53 3.26
N TRP A 496 -8.34 20.65 2.27
CA TRP A 496 -8.67 19.24 2.44
C TRP A 496 -7.52 18.44 3.08
N ALA A 497 -6.31 18.58 2.57
CA ALA A 497 -5.10 18.10 3.23
C ALA A 497 -4.37 19.26 3.91
N ALA A 498 -3.74 19.00 5.05
CA ALA A 498 -2.96 19.98 5.81
C ALA A 498 -1.81 20.55 4.95
N LYS A 499 -1.23 21.66 5.38
CA LYS A 499 0.01 22.15 4.77
C LYS A 499 1.14 21.15 5.00
N PRO A 500 2.10 21.03 4.06
CA PRO A 500 3.19 20.09 4.19
C PRO A 500 4.12 20.41 5.35
N ASP A 501 4.69 19.36 5.94
CA ASP A 501 5.81 19.48 6.86
C ASP A 501 7.11 19.65 6.05
N LEU A 502 7.79 20.77 6.25
CA LEU A 502 9.03 21.09 5.52
C LEU A 502 10.21 20.16 5.86
N ASN A 503 10.12 19.42 6.97
CA ASN A 503 11.15 18.48 7.40
C ASN A 503 10.87 17.04 6.97
N PHE A 504 9.75 16.79 6.28
CA PHE A 504 9.35 15.46 5.86
C PHE A 504 9.46 15.30 4.34
N VAL A 505 9.98 14.17 3.89
CA VAL A 505 10.01 13.77 2.48
C VAL A 505 8.86 12.80 2.24
N TYR A 506 7.92 13.22 1.41
CA TYR A 506 6.75 12.42 1.03
C TYR A 506 7.10 11.59 -0.20
N GLU A 507 6.81 10.31 -0.17
CA GLU A 507 6.98 9.42 -1.32
C GLU A 507 5.76 8.56 -1.53
N THR A 508 5.35 8.47 -2.78
CA THR A 508 4.42 7.46 -3.25
C THR A 508 5.12 6.63 -4.32
N ARG A 509 5.07 5.32 -4.16
CA ARG A 509 5.71 4.34 -5.02
C ARG A 509 4.65 3.54 -5.74
N PHE A 510 4.77 3.45 -7.04
CA PHE A 510 3.93 2.66 -7.91
C PHE A 510 4.78 1.50 -8.43
N ASP A 511 4.49 0.30 -7.95
CA ASP A 511 5.17 -0.93 -8.35
C ASP A 511 4.87 -1.25 -9.83
N TRP A 512 3.60 -1.11 -10.19
CA TRP A 512 3.15 -1.22 -11.56
C TRP A 512 1.82 -0.51 -11.77
N VAL A 513 1.50 -0.25 -13.07
CA VAL A 513 0.21 0.25 -13.53
C VAL A 513 -0.26 -0.56 -14.72
N ARG A 514 -1.52 -1.04 -14.69
CA ARG A 514 -2.08 -1.91 -15.72
C ARG A 514 -3.47 -1.44 -16.12
N VAL A 515 -3.77 -1.47 -17.41
CA VAL A 515 -5.11 -1.24 -17.96
C VAL A 515 -5.52 -2.42 -18.81
N TYR A 516 -6.71 -2.92 -18.56
CA TYR A 516 -7.31 -4.03 -19.28
C TYR A 516 -8.61 -3.60 -19.93
N GLN A 517 -8.84 -4.01 -21.18
CA GLN A 517 -10.01 -3.66 -21.95
C GLN A 517 -10.51 -4.87 -22.74
N THR A 518 -11.79 -4.91 -23.05
CA THR A 518 -12.29 -5.84 -24.06
C THR A 518 -11.91 -5.36 -25.46
N ARG A 519 -11.92 -6.25 -26.44
CA ARG A 519 -11.66 -5.88 -27.86
C ARG A 519 -12.64 -4.83 -28.38
N GLU A 520 -13.88 -4.83 -27.88
CA GLU A 520 -14.90 -3.84 -28.24
C GLU A 520 -14.64 -2.49 -27.59
N GLN A 521 -14.12 -2.47 -26.35
CA GLN A 521 -13.81 -1.25 -25.62
C GLN A 521 -12.58 -0.54 -26.16
N ASN A 522 -11.61 -1.27 -26.70
CA ASN A 522 -10.42 -0.71 -27.30
C ASN A 522 -10.20 -1.23 -28.74
N PRO A 523 -10.85 -0.62 -29.71
CA PRO A 523 -10.67 -1.01 -31.12
C PRO A 523 -9.23 -0.80 -31.62
N LEU A 524 -8.41 0.07 -31.00
CA LEU A 524 -7.00 0.24 -31.38
C LEU A 524 -6.17 -0.97 -30.97
N VAL A 525 -6.37 -1.51 -29.77
CA VAL A 525 -5.75 -2.77 -29.35
C VAL A 525 -6.26 -3.94 -30.18
N GLY A 526 -7.56 -3.93 -30.53
CA GLY A 526 -8.15 -4.91 -31.45
C GLY A 526 -7.60 -4.82 -32.87
N ILE A 527 -7.31 -3.62 -33.38
CA ILE A 527 -6.76 -3.41 -34.71
C ILE A 527 -5.33 -3.93 -34.83
N ASP A 528 -4.48 -3.74 -33.83
CA ASP A 528 -3.12 -4.26 -33.86
C ASP A 528 -3.09 -5.79 -33.69
N ALA A 529 -3.97 -6.37 -32.85
CA ALA A 529 -4.15 -7.80 -32.73
C ALA A 529 -4.78 -8.42 -34.02
N VAL A 530 -5.78 -7.76 -34.60
CA VAL A 530 -6.43 -8.20 -35.85
C VAL A 530 -5.48 -8.01 -37.04
N LYS A 531 -4.70 -6.95 -37.11
CA LYS A 531 -3.69 -6.78 -38.17
C LYS A 531 -2.58 -7.82 -38.12
N THR A 532 -2.20 -8.29 -36.93
CA THR A 532 -1.26 -9.40 -36.78
C THR A 532 -1.89 -10.72 -37.23
N ASP A 533 -3.15 -10.98 -36.89
CA ASP A 533 -3.88 -12.19 -37.30
C ASP A 533 -4.23 -12.16 -38.81
N GLU A 534 -4.68 -11.02 -39.36
CA GLU A 534 -4.95 -10.89 -40.79
C GLU A 534 -3.68 -10.95 -41.66
N ARG A 535 -2.56 -10.39 -41.19
CA ARG A 535 -1.26 -10.56 -41.88
C ARG A 535 -0.77 -12.00 -41.85
N ALA A 536 -1.05 -12.74 -40.77
CA ALA A 536 -0.74 -14.16 -40.70
C ALA A 536 -1.65 -15.00 -41.62
N GLN A 537 -2.92 -14.60 -41.78
CA GLN A 537 -3.90 -15.29 -42.61
C GLN A 537 -3.79 -14.93 -44.11
N THR A 538 -3.49 -13.67 -44.45
CA THR A 538 -3.43 -13.22 -45.86
C THR A 538 -2.06 -13.41 -46.51
N ALA A 539 -1.00 -13.55 -45.72
CA ALA A 539 0.36 -13.66 -46.27
C ALA A 539 0.79 -15.08 -46.63
N GLY A 540 0.00 -16.11 -46.28
CA GLY A 540 0.41 -17.51 -46.52
C GLY A 540 1.79 -17.84 -45.93
N ALA A 541 2.31 -16.95 -45.06
CA ALA A 541 3.61 -17.08 -44.47
C ALA A 541 3.52 -18.07 -43.31
N THR A 542 4.36 -19.06 -43.32
CA THR A 542 4.50 -19.99 -42.21
C THR A 542 5.03 -19.22 -40.98
N ALA A 543 4.62 -19.63 -39.80
CA ALA A 543 5.01 -19.00 -38.54
C ALA A 543 6.55 -18.76 -38.38
N GLY A 544 7.36 -19.53 -39.09
CA GLY A 544 8.81 -19.39 -39.16
C GLY A 544 9.32 -18.12 -39.86
N GLU A 545 8.61 -17.61 -40.89
CA GLU A 545 9.06 -16.42 -41.64
C GLU A 545 8.75 -15.12 -40.91
N ILE A 546 7.64 -15.06 -40.15
CA ILE A 546 7.29 -13.92 -39.32
C ILE A 546 8.26 -13.80 -38.16
N HIS A 547 8.66 -14.90 -37.55
CA HIS A 547 9.66 -14.92 -36.48
C HIS A 547 11.05 -14.47 -36.98
N HIS A 548 11.41 -14.83 -38.24
CA HIS A 548 12.71 -14.45 -38.82
C HIS A 548 12.78 -12.95 -39.16
N SER A 549 11.66 -12.33 -39.56
CA SER A 549 11.64 -10.90 -39.87
C SER A 549 11.65 -10.01 -38.62
N MET A 550 11.09 -10.45 -37.50
CA MET A 550 11.15 -9.72 -36.21
C MET A 550 12.52 -9.88 -35.54
N VAL A 551 13.15 -11.05 -35.63
CA VAL A 551 14.49 -11.29 -35.08
C VAL A 551 15.57 -10.45 -35.78
N LYS A 552 15.38 -10.08 -37.06
CA LYS A 552 16.32 -9.20 -37.79
C LYS A 552 16.35 -7.74 -37.35
N LYS A 553 15.42 -7.29 -36.48
CA LYS A 553 15.35 -5.91 -35.96
C LYS A 553 15.74 -5.75 -34.49
N ALA A 554 16.05 -6.82 -33.78
CA ALA A 554 16.50 -6.74 -32.40
C ALA A 554 17.86 -6.07 -32.32
N GLU A 555 17.90 -4.83 -31.84
CA GLU A 555 19.14 -4.11 -31.60
C GLU A 555 19.75 -4.56 -30.27
N THR A 556 21.03 -4.88 -30.28
CA THR A 556 21.78 -5.31 -29.10
C THR A 556 22.68 -4.18 -28.63
N TYR A 557 22.69 -3.94 -27.32
CA TYR A 557 23.48 -2.87 -26.69
C TYR A 557 24.44 -3.46 -25.65
N GLU A 558 25.57 -2.81 -25.43
CA GLU A 558 26.47 -3.05 -24.30
C GLU A 558 25.81 -2.53 -23.01
N LEU A 559 26.26 -2.98 -21.85
CA LEU A 559 25.80 -2.47 -20.55
C LEU A 559 26.00 -0.96 -20.37
N SER A 560 26.89 -0.37 -21.14
CA SER A 560 27.11 1.09 -21.21
C SER A 560 26.02 1.86 -21.97
N GLY A 561 25.03 1.18 -22.55
CA GLY A 561 23.99 1.77 -23.41
C GLY A 561 24.48 2.05 -24.85
N ARG A 562 25.72 1.68 -25.21
CA ARG A 562 26.24 1.81 -26.57
C ARG A 562 25.76 0.63 -27.42
N LYS A 563 25.38 0.87 -28.68
CA LYS A 563 24.99 -0.20 -29.61
C LYS A 563 26.14 -1.19 -29.78
N ALA A 564 25.88 -2.46 -29.50
CA ALA A 564 26.92 -3.50 -29.58
C ALA A 564 27.32 -3.78 -31.02
N LYS A 565 28.59 -4.13 -31.22
CA LYS A 565 29.06 -4.60 -32.53
C LYS A 565 28.47 -5.96 -32.86
N LYS A 566 28.43 -6.30 -34.16
CA LYS A 566 27.73 -7.50 -34.66
C LYS A 566 28.26 -8.82 -34.07
N ASP A 567 29.48 -8.82 -33.60
CA ASP A 567 30.26 -9.92 -33.04
C ASP A 567 30.61 -9.76 -31.55
N ALA A 568 29.95 -8.83 -30.88
CA ALA A 568 30.17 -8.61 -29.46
C ALA A 568 29.76 -9.82 -28.62
N ALA A 569 30.66 -10.30 -27.77
CA ALA A 569 30.41 -11.36 -26.79
C ALA A 569 30.38 -10.78 -25.38
N GLY A 570 29.73 -11.47 -24.45
CA GLY A 570 29.63 -11.07 -23.06
C GLY A 570 28.18 -10.77 -22.65
N VAL A 571 28.01 -9.95 -21.59
CA VAL A 571 26.68 -9.54 -21.13
C VAL A 571 26.21 -8.33 -21.92
N LEU A 572 25.18 -8.50 -22.71
CA LEU A 572 24.61 -7.48 -23.59
C LEU A 572 23.14 -7.23 -23.25
N ILE A 573 22.56 -6.16 -23.73
CA ILE A 573 21.14 -5.86 -23.62
C ILE A 573 20.49 -6.04 -25.00
N ARG A 574 19.49 -6.90 -25.11
CA ARG A 574 18.67 -7.09 -26.30
C ARG A 574 17.21 -7.01 -25.91
N ASP A 575 16.44 -6.13 -26.58
CA ASP A 575 15.03 -5.87 -26.29
C ASP A 575 14.78 -5.56 -24.80
N GLY A 576 15.67 -4.73 -24.19
CA GLY A 576 15.60 -4.35 -22.79
C GLY A 576 16.02 -5.43 -21.78
N ARG A 577 16.44 -6.62 -22.25
CA ARG A 577 16.85 -7.74 -21.37
C ARG A 577 18.34 -7.99 -21.44
N LYS A 578 18.96 -8.33 -20.32
CA LYS A 578 20.33 -8.82 -20.27
C LYS A 578 20.38 -10.19 -20.92
N VAL A 579 21.26 -10.35 -21.94
CA VAL A 579 21.54 -11.62 -22.60
C VAL A 579 23.04 -11.91 -22.55
N ILE A 580 23.41 -13.15 -22.35
CA ILE A 580 24.79 -13.60 -22.44
C ILE A 580 24.99 -14.12 -23.85
N VAL A 581 25.92 -13.49 -24.59
CA VAL A 581 26.31 -13.92 -25.93
C VAL A 581 27.70 -14.56 -25.81
N GLY A 582 27.76 -15.88 -25.99
CA GLY A 582 29.03 -16.62 -26.03
C GLY A 582 29.81 -16.36 -27.31
N GLN A 583 31.12 -16.63 -27.28
CA GLN A 583 31.96 -16.65 -28.47
C GLN A 583 31.58 -17.77 -29.40
#